data_95c90492b65230a4b4153f87cee38bdd
#
_entry.id   95c90492b65230a4b4153f87cee38bdd
#
_cell.length_a   1.000
_cell.length_b   1.000
_cell.length_c   1.000
_cell.angle_alpha   90.00
_cell.angle_beta   90.00
_cell.angle_gamma   90.00
#
_symmetry.space_group_name_H-M   'P 1'
#
loop_
_entity.id
_entity.type
_entity.pdbx_description
1 polymer ?
#
loop_
_entity_poly.entity_id
_entity_poly.type
_entity_poly.pdbx_seq_one_letter_code
_entity_poly.pdbx_strand_id
1 'polypeptide(L)'
;MFNFFYRLQVGCVLLTLIVGQGMAEEIKYSLNGRIMDTSDNWLPDVRVALKSAGVVTYTDGNGLFALSFTNAKPLSVDNKAVYDRLELDKEGHQGRTIEIKDLAFFDKPLVEKLEPNVVGEDNVGFSTRMTTAHSIHGLSRALGSPEPGQPISAEDFQRVLARFESRKTDGVPTERAWFHAYVPKNVKKLKAVFLISRHGMGTIDHPELRKFADEQSIALVGVLGHSVQCGRYPVSLLDKHLKKLAGMVNHPELVTVPVFTFGHSNGTGFATIYPSQRPDRVIAWISYHSGWSWHLQFPGVEKVPGLVMHGHKDIWLDHGQEQTVKDLRCLRNAPVAMMLEGNVGHGPVNTAATWAFIIEFCKAAMRIRLDEDGQLRPVVIEQGWLGANYDRAKGGQQELAIASYSQYTGDRAIANWLPDRQFAEAWQLYGKTNPRSKK
;
A
#
# COMPACT_ATOMS: atom_id res chain seq x y z
N MET A 1 33.07 42.32 25.73
CA MET A 1 31.84 42.69 26.47
C MET A 1 30.97 43.52 25.52
N PHE A 2 30.18 42.87 24.72
CA PHE A 2 29.17 43.52 23.85
C PHE A 2 27.86 42.74 23.94
N ASN A 3 26.90 43.36 24.62
CA ASN A 3 25.51 42.89 24.68
C ASN A 3 24.82 43.30 23.39
N PHE A 4 24.32 42.34 22.60
CA PHE A 4 23.35 42.60 21.56
C PHE A 4 22.02 41.98 21.99
N PHE A 5 21.10 42.84 22.43
CA PHE A 5 19.70 42.50 22.58
C PHE A 5 19.01 42.72 21.23
N TYR A 6 18.51 41.66 20.60
CA TYR A 6 17.51 41.78 19.55
C TYR A 6 16.16 41.42 20.12
N ARG A 7 15.29 42.40 20.32
CA ARG A 7 13.88 42.18 20.54
C ARG A 7 13.22 42.21 19.15
N LEU A 8 12.79 41.06 18.66
CA LEU A 8 11.76 40.99 17.60
C LEU A 8 10.44 40.67 18.31
N GLN A 9 9.57 41.63 18.38
CA GLN A 9 8.17 41.46 18.78
C GLN A 9 7.33 41.30 17.52
N VAL A 10 7.17 40.08 17.03
CA VAL A 10 6.11 39.72 16.08
C VAL A 10 5.60 38.36 16.53
N GLY A 11 4.33 38.26 16.76
CA GLY A 11 3.60 37.21 17.45
C GLY A 11 4.19 35.80 17.40
N CYS A 12 4.48 35.31 18.60
CA CYS A 12 4.66 33.90 18.99
C CYS A 12 5.98 33.17 18.72
N VAL A 13 7.13 33.82 18.76
CA VAL A 13 8.37 33.13 19.10
C VAL A 13 9.17 33.99 20.08
N LEU A 14 9.34 33.55 21.29
CA LEU A 14 10.30 34.13 22.22
C LEU A 14 11.59 33.33 22.12
N LEU A 15 12.59 33.84 21.38
CA LEU A 15 13.93 33.28 21.40
C LEU A 15 14.72 34.03 22.47
N THR A 16 14.98 33.41 23.61
CA THR A 16 15.87 33.96 24.63
C THR A 16 17.20 33.24 24.50
N LEU A 17 18.19 33.90 23.91
CA LEU A 17 19.57 33.42 23.89
C LEU A 17 20.28 33.96 25.15
N ILE A 18 20.58 33.09 26.12
CA ILE A 18 21.49 33.38 27.24
C ILE A 18 22.78 32.62 26.97
N VAL A 19 23.86 33.31 26.71
CA VAL A 19 25.20 32.71 26.52
C VAL A 19 25.84 32.54 27.89
N GLY A 20 25.81 31.33 28.42
CA GLY A 20 26.53 30.91 29.61
C GLY A 20 27.37 29.68 29.31
N GLN A 21 28.60 29.66 29.82
CA GLN A 21 29.57 28.59 29.56
C GLN A 21 29.07 27.21 30.00
N GLY A 22 28.95 26.28 29.07
CA GLY A 22 29.07 24.85 29.37
C GLY A 22 27.79 24.02 29.48
N MET A 23 26.61 24.55 29.27
CA MET A 23 25.39 23.73 29.15
C MET A 23 24.71 23.96 27.79
N ALA A 24 24.27 22.89 27.13
CA ALA A 24 23.53 23.01 25.89
C ALA A 24 22.19 23.71 26.20
N GLU A 25 21.97 24.89 25.60
CA GLU A 25 20.71 25.61 25.74
C GLU A 25 19.56 24.86 25.08
N GLU A 26 18.49 24.66 25.85
CA GLU A 26 17.23 24.16 25.30
C GLU A 26 16.51 25.29 24.54
N ILE A 27 16.34 25.14 23.25
CA ILE A 27 15.57 26.07 22.43
C ILE A 27 14.11 25.67 22.46
N LYS A 28 13.26 26.58 22.95
CA LYS A 28 11.81 26.37 23.02
C LYS A 28 11.15 26.92 21.75
N TYR A 29 10.42 26.05 21.08
CA TYR A 29 9.62 26.40 19.91
C TYR A 29 8.13 26.37 20.28
N SER A 30 7.35 27.27 19.66
CA SER A 30 5.90 27.24 19.79
C SER A 30 5.25 27.51 18.44
N LEU A 31 4.19 26.76 18.13
CA LEU A 31 3.35 26.96 16.97
C LEU A 31 1.90 27.05 17.43
N ASN A 32 1.26 28.15 17.09
CA ASN A 32 -0.16 28.34 17.31
C ASN A 32 -0.87 28.39 15.96
N GLY A 33 -2.11 27.95 15.93
CA GLY A 33 -2.85 28.01 14.68
C GLY A 33 -4.33 27.71 14.85
N ARG A 34 -5.01 27.68 13.74
CA ARG A 34 -6.43 27.46 13.66
C ARG A 34 -6.75 26.59 12.43
N ILE A 35 -7.62 25.63 12.63
CA ILE A 35 -8.02 24.68 11.57
C ILE A 35 -9.52 24.82 11.33
N MET A 36 -9.90 24.81 10.05
CA MET A 36 -11.28 24.90 9.58
C MET A 36 -11.56 23.87 8.47
N ASP A 37 -12.83 23.67 8.16
CA ASP A 37 -13.23 22.94 6.94
C ASP A 37 -13.25 23.88 5.71
N THR A 38 -13.60 23.34 4.55
CA THR A 38 -13.70 24.11 3.32
C THR A 38 -14.89 25.07 3.28
N SER A 39 -15.84 24.95 4.20
CA SER A 39 -16.98 25.85 4.39
C SER A 39 -16.73 26.90 5.47
N ASP A 40 -15.45 27.07 5.88
CA ASP A 40 -15.01 28.02 6.92
C ASP A 40 -15.54 27.74 8.34
N ASN A 41 -16.04 26.52 8.61
CA ASN A 41 -16.40 26.13 9.96
C ASN A 41 -15.14 25.68 10.74
N TRP A 42 -15.04 26.10 12.00
CA TRP A 42 -13.94 25.69 12.87
C TRP A 42 -14.02 24.20 13.16
N LEU A 43 -12.88 23.51 13.05
CA LEU A 43 -12.77 22.09 13.29
C LEU A 43 -12.17 21.82 14.68
N PRO A 44 -12.99 21.40 15.68
CA PRO A 44 -12.48 20.89 16.94
C PRO A 44 -11.85 19.50 16.79
N ASP A 45 -11.07 19.11 17.77
CA ASP A 45 -10.44 17.78 17.87
C ASP A 45 -9.59 17.37 16.65
N VAL A 46 -9.06 18.35 15.92
CA VAL A 46 -8.03 18.07 14.91
C VAL A 46 -6.73 17.75 15.63
N ARG A 47 -6.19 16.60 15.39
CA ARG A 47 -4.85 16.27 15.87
C ARG A 47 -3.81 17.04 15.05
N VAL A 48 -2.95 17.72 15.76
CA VAL A 48 -1.80 18.44 15.22
C VAL A 48 -0.54 17.81 15.81
N ALA A 49 0.30 17.23 14.96
CA ALA A 49 1.50 16.53 15.40
C ALA A 49 2.74 17.03 14.67
N LEU A 50 3.78 17.31 15.41
CA LEU A 50 5.11 17.58 14.85
C LEU A 50 5.93 16.30 14.92
N LYS A 51 6.26 15.75 13.75
CA LYS A 51 6.76 14.37 13.64
C LYS A 51 8.12 14.16 14.27
N SER A 52 9.08 15.04 14.01
CA SER A 52 10.45 14.89 14.53
C SER A 52 10.54 15.11 16.03
N ALA A 53 9.73 16.03 16.58
CA ALA A 53 9.69 16.33 18.00
C ALA A 53 8.83 15.35 18.80
N GLY A 54 8.02 14.52 18.14
CA GLY A 54 7.11 13.58 18.78
C GLY A 54 5.98 14.27 19.59
N VAL A 55 5.71 15.55 19.32
CA VAL A 55 4.75 16.35 20.10
C VAL A 55 3.41 16.38 19.38
N VAL A 56 2.34 16.23 20.16
CA VAL A 56 0.96 16.20 19.67
C VAL A 56 0.10 17.12 20.50
N THR A 57 -0.79 17.86 19.84
CA THR A 57 -1.87 18.63 20.45
C THR A 57 -3.16 18.44 19.66
N TYR A 58 -4.27 18.98 20.15
CA TYR A 58 -5.57 18.94 19.48
C TYR A 58 -6.16 20.34 19.41
N THR A 59 -6.97 20.61 18.41
CA THR A 59 -7.73 21.85 18.34
C THR A 59 -8.87 21.83 19.34
N ASP A 60 -9.15 23.00 19.94
CA ASP A 60 -10.29 23.23 20.81
C ASP A 60 -11.61 23.40 20.03
N GLY A 61 -12.71 23.71 20.72
CA GLY A 61 -14.03 23.94 20.13
C GLY A 61 -14.08 25.07 19.08
N ASN A 62 -13.09 25.97 19.07
CA ASN A 62 -12.93 27.05 18.12
C ASN A 62 -11.90 26.77 17.04
N GLY A 63 -11.47 25.51 16.92
CA GLY A 63 -10.44 25.09 15.96
C GLY A 63 -9.03 25.59 16.28
N LEU A 64 -8.80 26.16 17.48
CA LEU A 64 -7.49 26.67 17.90
C LEU A 64 -6.59 25.56 18.45
N PHE A 65 -5.31 25.62 18.16
CA PHE A 65 -4.30 24.76 18.77
C PHE A 65 -3.08 25.57 19.20
N ALA A 66 -2.38 25.06 20.21
CA ALA A 66 -1.05 25.49 20.61
C ALA A 66 -0.16 24.26 20.76
N LEU A 67 1.00 24.29 20.14
CA LEU A 67 1.99 23.23 20.20
C LEU A 67 3.31 23.84 20.66
N SER A 68 3.91 23.28 21.69
CA SER A 68 5.20 23.75 22.21
C SER A 68 6.10 22.55 22.45
N PHE A 69 7.38 22.69 22.11
CA PHE A 69 8.38 21.67 22.35
C PHE A 69 9.76 22.30 22.60
N THR A 70 10.59 21.57 23.30
CA THR A 70 11.99 21.91 23.53
C THR A 70 12.87 20.90 22.79
N ASN A 71 13.89 21.37 22.11
CA ASN A 71 14.87 20.51 21.49
C ASN A 71 16.26 20.83 22.05
N ALA A 72 16.96 19.82 22.58
CA ALA A 72 18.34 19.93 23.08
C ALA A 72 19.38 20.09 21.97
N LYS A 73 19.00 19.88 20.71
CA LYS A 73 19.83 20.17 19.53
C LYS A 73 19.15 21.27 18.76
N PRO A 74 19.83 22.41 18.47
CA PRO A 74 19.29 23.37 17.53
C PRO A 74 18.98 22.61 16.23
N LEU A 75 17.76 22.75 15.72
CA LEU A 75 17.45 22.37 14.36
C LEU A 75 18.53 23.06 13.52
N SER A 76 19.46 22.27 12.94
CA SER A 76 20.75 22.72 12.42
C SER A 76 20.60 24.00 11.59
N VAL A 77 21.28 25.06 11.99
CA VAL A 77 21.28 26.39 11.36
C VAL A 77 22.18 26.42 10.12
N ASP A 78 22.75 25.32 9.73
CA ASP A 78 23.49 25.21 8.48
C ASP A 78 22.50 25.12 7.32
N ASN A 79 22.15 26.24 6.73
CA ASN A 79 21.58 26.54 5.40
C ASN A 79 20.98 25.37 4.56
N LYS A 80 20.61 24.27 5.16
CA LYS A 80 19.89 23.14 4.56
C LYS A 80 18.58 22.95 5.31
N ALA A 81 17.52 22.93 4.53
CA ALA A 81 16.12 22.77 4.91
C ALA A 81 15.93 22.03 6.25
N VAL A 82 15.31 22.70 7.24
CA VAL A 82 14.78 22.05 8.42
C VAL A 82 13.71 21.08 7.95
N TYR A 83 14.05 19.81 7.93
CA TYR A 83 13.12 18.78 7.48
C TYR A 83 12.27 18.35 8.65
N ASP A 84 11.15 19.04 8.84
CA ASP A 84 10.09 18.56 9.72
C ASP A 84 8.76 18.52 8.99
N ARG A 85 7.83 17.74 9.52
CA ARG A 85 6.48 17.58 8.97
C ARG A 85 5.46 17.79 10.06
N LEU A 86 4.58 18.77 9.86
CA LEU A 86 3.39 18.95 10.66
C LEU A 86 2.26 18.14 10.04
N GLU A 87 1.72 17.21 10.80
CA GLU A 87 0.60 16.36 10.38
C GLU A 87 -0.69 16.86 11.03
N LEU A 88 -1.67 17.20 10.20
CA LEU A 88 -3.03 17.57 10.60
C LEU A 88 -3.95 16.40 10.31
N ASP A 89 -4.78 16.03 11.29
CA ASP A 89 -5.57 14.81 11.21
C ASP A 89 -6.91 14.94 11.96
N LYS A 90 -8.01 14.72 11.25
CA LYS A 90 -9.37 14.72 11.79
C LYS A 90 -10.18 13.59 11.18
N GLU A 91 -10.92 12.86 12.02
CA GLU A 91 -11.87 11.86 11.51
C GLU A 91 -12.90 12.52 10.60
N GLY A 92 -13.15 11.91 9.43
CA GLY A 92 -14.05 12.46 8.43
C GLY A 92 -13.46 13.52 7.49
N HIS A 93 -12.16 13.86 7.63
CA HIS A 93 -11.49 14.84 6.78
C HIS A 93 -10.21 14.27 6.18
N GLN A 94 -9.78 14.83 5.04
CA GLN A 94 -8.49 14.50 4.42
C GLN A 94 -7.38 15.02 5.34
N GLY A 95 -6.47 14.12 5.76
CA GLY A 95 -5.29 14.51 6.52
C GLY A 95 -4.37 15.35 5.65
N ARG A 96 -3.69 16.31 6.27
CA ARG A 96 -2.74 17.18 5.59
C ARG A 96 -1.38 17.07 6.23
N THR A 97 -0.36 16.99 5.42
CA THR A 97 1.03 17.08 5.86
C THR A 97 1.62 18.36 5.30
N ILE A 98 2.16 19.20 6.17
CA ILE A 98 2.83 20.45 5.84
C ILE A 98 4.32 20.25 6.07
N GLU A 99 5.11 20.47 5.02
CA GLU A 99 6.56 20.43 5.15
C GLU A 99 7.07 21.77 5.71
N ILE A 100 7.78 21.67 6.82
CA ILE A 100 8.44 22.82 7.43
C ILE A 100 9.84 22.92 6.83
N LYS A 101 10.04 23.95 5.99
CA LYS A 101 11.29 24.14 5.23
C LYS A 101 12.26 25.11 5.87
N ASP A 102 11.79 25.95 6.79
CA ASP A 102 12.60 26.94 7.49
C ASP A 102 11.97 27.28 8.87
N LEU A 103 12.72 28.00 9.68
CA LEU A 103 12.26 28.44 11.01
C LEU A 103 11.21 29.56 10.95
N ALA A 104 11.11 30.29 9.86
CA ALA A 104 10.12 31.34 9.67
C ALA A 104 8.68 30.78 9.64
N PHE A 105 8.55 29.46 9.46
CA PHE A 105 7.27 28.78 9.60
C PHE A 105 6.62 28.98 10.98
N PHE A 106 7.43 29.12 12.03
CA PHE A 106 6.95 29.29 13.41
C PHE A 106 6.65 30.73 13.77
N ASP A 107 6.98 31.69 12.89
CA ASP A 107 6.81 33.13 13.15
C ASP A 107 5.38 33.63 12.94
N LYS A 108 4.53 32.83 12.32
CA LYS A 108 3.16 33.19 11.98
C LYS A 108 2.18 32.15 12.45
N PRO A 109 0.96 32.56 12.89
CA PRO A 109 -0.10 31.61 13.15
C PRO A 109 -0.44 30.80 11.90
N LEU A 110 -0.54 29.49 12.06
CA LEU A 110 -0.96 28.60 10.98
C LEU A 110 -2.48 28.67 10.83
N VAL A 111 -2.95 28.94 9.63
CA VAL A 111 -4.38 28.80 9.28
C VAL A 111 -4.49 27.80 8.15
N GLU A 112 -5.15 26.68 8.40
CA GLU A 112 -5.27 25.61 7.44
C GLU A 112 -6.70 25.14 7.28
N LYS A 113 -7.04 24.71 6.06
CA LYS A 113 -8.32 24.10 5.74
C LYS A 113 -8.14 22.61 5.48
N LEU A 114 -8.97 21.81 6.14
CA LEU A 114 -9.08 20.40 5.85
C LEU A 114 -10.32 20.14 5.00
N GLU A 115 -10.10 19.47 3.89
CA GLU A 115 -11.20 19.02 3.05
C GLU A 115 -11.92 17.86 3.73
N PRO A 116 -13.26 17.85 3.73
CA PRO A 116 -14.00 16.65 4.12
C PRO A 116 -13.57 15.50 3.20
N ASN A 117 -13.68 14.28 3.71
CA ASN A 117 -13.51 13.09 2.88
C ASN A 117 -14.62 13.07 1.83
N VAL A 118 -14.38 13.71 0.70
CA VAL A 118 -15.25 13.56 -0.47
C VAL A 118 -15.00 12.17 -1.01
N VAL A 119 -15.79 11.25 -0.54
CA VAL A 119 -15.99 9.98 -1.21
C VAL A 119 -16.79 10.36 -2.45
N GLY A 120 -16.32 10.06 -3.65
CA GLY A 120 -17.08 10.33 -4.87
C GLY A 120 -18.54 9.88 -4.71
N GLU A 121 -19.49 10.49 -5.41
CA GLU A 121 -20.94 10.34 -5.19
C GLU A 121 -21.43 8.88 -5.04
N ASP A 122 -20.67 7.91 -5.59
CA ASP A 122 -20.97 6.47 -5.54
C ASP A 122 -20.08 5.67 -4.55
N ASN A 123 -19.24 6.33 -3.77
CA ASN A 123 -18.31 5.65 -2.85
C ASN A 123 -18.68 5.94 -1.40
N VAL A 124 -18.54 4.94 -0.55
CA VAL A 124 -18.68 5.07 0.91
C VAL A 124 -17.33 4.83 1.56
N GLY A 125 -16.94 5.65 2.51
CA GLY A 125 -15.64 5.46 3.15
C GLY A 125 -15.46 6.16 4.48
N PHE A 126 -14.36 5.85 5.13
CA PHE A 126 -13.92 6.48 6.37
C PHE A 126 -12.40 6.50 6.47
N SER A 127 -11.89 7.38 7.31
CA SER A 127 -10.50 7.33 7.75
C SER A 127 -10.41 6.84 9.20
N THR A 128 -9.30 6.24 9.53
CA THR A 128 -9.01 5.76 10.88
C THR A 128 -7.52 5.82 11.15
N ARG A 129 -7.15 5.84 12.45
CA ARG A 129 -5.76 5.64 12.84
C ARG A 129 -5.51 4.17 13.05
N MET A 130 -4.46 3.71 12.43
CA MET A 130 -3.97 2.35 12.59
C MET A 130 -2.64 2.36 13.32
N THR A 131 -2.52 1.50 14.30
CA THR A 131 -1.24 1.20 14.93
C THR A 131 -0.32 0.59 13.88
N THR A 132 0.82 1.21 13.63
CA THR A 132 1.77 0.73 12.64
C THR A 132 2.85 -0.08 13.33
N ALA A 133 3.04 -1.30 12.90
CA ALA A 133 4.23 -2.04 13.27
C ALA A 133 5.45 -1.45 12.54
N HIS A 134 6.66 -1.65 13.12
CA HIS A 134 7.90 -1.21 12.49
C HIS A 134 7.99 -1.67 11.04
N SER A 135 8.73 -0.88 10.27
CA SER A 135 8.87 -1.08 8.83
C SER A 135 9.10 -2.54 8.47
N ILE A 136 8.58 -2.91 7.36
CA ILE A 136 8.90 -4.14 6.64
C ILE A 136 10.43 -4.33 6.44
N HIS A 137 11.21 -3.23 6.36
CA HIS A 137 12.66 -3.29 6.56
C HIS A 137 13.03 -3.81 7.96
N GLY A 138 12.22 -3.55 8.98
CA GLY A 138 12.34 -4.18 10.28
C GLY A 138 11.97 -5.66 10.26
N LEU A 139 11.01 -6.08 9.42
CA LEU A 139 10.67 -7.49 9.20
C LEU A 139 11.82 -8.21 8.49
N SER A 140 12.32 -7.67 7.40
CA SER A 140 13.45 -8.28 6.68
C SER A 140 14.71 -8.31 7.54
N ARG A 141 14.96 -7.28 8.34
CA ARG A 141 16.07 -7.27 9.33
C ARG A 141 15.85 -8.23 10.50
N ALA A 142 14.61 -8.39 10.98
CA ALA A 142 14.29 -9.29 12.08
C ALA A 142 14.26 -10.76 11.66
N LEU A 143 14.01 -11.02 10.37
CA LEU A 143 14.05 -12.35 9.77
C LEU A 143 15.46 -12.73 9.28
N GLY A 144 16.43 -11.76 9.31
CA GLY A 144 17.62 -11.85 8.46
C GLY A 144 17.17 -11.68 7.00
N SER A 145 17.80 -10.78 6.23
CA SER A 145 17.50 -10.74 4.79
C SER A 145 17.74 -12.15 4.25
N PRO A 146 16.68 -12.85 3.78
CA PRO A 146 16.93 -14.15 3.18
C PRO A 146 17.85 -13.90 2.00
N GLU A 147 18.91 -14.70 1.89
CA GLU A 147 19.72 -14.73 0.69
C GLU A 147 18.79 -14.90 -0.51
N PRO A 148 19.05 -14.26 -1.65
CA PRO A 148 18.26 -14.48 -2.85
C PRO A 148 18.05 -15.98 -3.07
N GLY A 149 16.81 -16.42 -3.18
CA GLY A 149 16.45 -17.83 -3.34
C GLY A 149 16.21 -18.62 -2.04
N GLN A 150 16.46 -18.04 -0.87
CA GLN A 150 16.13 -18.71 0.40
C GLN A 150 14.72 -18.29 0.90
N PRO A 151 13.73 -19.19 0.91
CA PRO A 151 12.41 -18.85 1.38
C PRO A 151 12.41 -18.59 2.90
N ILE A 152 11.67 -17.58 3.33
CA ILE A 152 11.39 -17.33 4.74
C ILE A 152 10.62 -18.54 5.28
N SER A 153 11.07 -19.13 6.39
CA SER A 153 10.37 -20.26 6.99
C SER A 153 9.00 -19.81 7.54
N ALA A 154 8.03 -20.71 7.51
CA ALA A 154 6.70 -20.44 8.09
C ALA A 154 6.81 -20.10 9.58
N GLU A 155 7.72 -20.75 10.31
CA GLU A 155 7.95 -20.50 11.74
C GLU A 155 8.53 -19.10 11.98
N ASP A 156 9.54 -18.68 11.23
CA ASP A 156 10.11 -17.34 11.31
C ASP A 156 9.09 -16.27 11.01
N PHE A 157 8.28 -16.51 9.98
CA PHE A 157 7.23 -15.59 9.60
C PHE A 157 6.16 -15.45 10.70
N GLN A 158 5.67 -16.57 11.27
CA GLN A 158 4.72 -16.54 12.37
C GLN A 158 5.30 -15.91 13.63
N ARG A 159 6.57 -16.15 13.95
CA ARG A 159 7.28 -15.52 15.07
C ARG A 159 7.30 -14.00 14.93
N VAL A 160 7.51 -13.49 13.72
CA VAL A 160 7.50 -12.06 13.47
C VAL A 160 6.09 -11.50 13.51
N LEU A 161 5.11 -12.17 12.93
CA LEU A 161 3.71 -11.77 13.05
C LEU A 161 3.26 -11.72 14.52
N ALA A 162 3.57 -12.72 15.31
CA ALA A 162 3.27 -12.73 16.74
C ALA A 162 3.88 -11.53 17.50
N ARG A 163 5.09 -11.10 17.11
CA ARG A 163 5.69 -9.87 17.64
C ARG A 163 4.93 -8.60 17.21
N PHE A 164 4.29 -8.59 16.06
CA PHE A 164 3.41 -7.49 15.67
C PHE A 164 2.13 -7.45 16.49
N GLU A 165 1.53 -8.62 16.72
CA GLU A 165 0.26 -8.73 17.45
C GLU A 165 0.42 -8.49 18.96
N SER A 166 1.56 -8.89 19.54
CA SER A 166 1.82 -8.79 20.98
C SER A 166 2.25 -7.40 21.46
N ARG A 167 2.48 -6.44 20.58
CA ARG A 167 2.89 -5.09 20.99
C ARG A 167 1.73 -4.33 21.61
N LYS A 168 1.90 -3.93 22.86
CA LYS A 168 1.01 -2.96 23.50
C LYS A 168 1.00 -1.67 22.68
N THR A 169 -0.18 -1.10 22.53
CA THR A 169 -0.44 0.08 21.72
C THR A 169 0.18 1.38 22.26
N ASP A 170 0.67 1.37 23.48
CA ASP A 170 1.23 2.54 24.14
C ASP A 170 2.61 2.88 23.55
N GLY A 171 2.70 4.06 22.96
CA GLY A 171 3.95 4.56 22.34
C GLY A 171 4.25 4.01 20.94
N VAL A 172 3.38 3.19 20.35
CA VAL A 172 3.57 2.74 18.97
C VAL A 172 3.11 3.83 18.01
N PRO A 173 3.91 4.18 16.98
CA PRO A 173 3.50 5.16 15.98
C PRO A 173 2.17 4.75 15.34
N THR A 174 1.22 5.66 15.29
CA THR A 174 -0.03 5.47 14.57
C THR A 174 0.03 6.22 13.25
N GLU A 175 -0.53 5.63 12.23
CA GLU A 175 -0.67 6.25 10.93
C GLU A 175 -2.13 6.29 10.50
N ARG A 176 -2.49 7.29 9.73
CA ARG A 176 -3.82 7.38 9.17
C ARG A 176 -3.95 6.40 8.02
N ALA A 177 -5.01 5.61 8.04
CA ALA A 177 -5.45 4.78 6.94
C ALA A 177 -6.85 5.21 6.47
N TRP A 178 -7.08 5.07 5.18
CA TRP A 178 -8.32 5.42 4.51
C TRP A 178 -8.91 4.17 3.91
N PHE A 179 -10.19 3.98 4.12
CA PHE A 179 -10.96 2.89 3.55
C PHE A 179 -12.14 3.49 2.80
N HIS A 180 -12.30 3.14 1.55
CA HIS A 180 -13.44 3.53 0.76
C HIS A 180 -13.87 2.38 -0.13
N ALA A 181 -15.17 2.25 -0.37
CA ALA A 181 -15.76 1.18 -1.12
C ALA A 181 -16.68 1.70 -2.21
N TYR A 182 -16.60 1.03 -3.34
CA TYR A 182 -17.63 1.01 -4.35
C TYR A 182 -18.37 -0.33 -4.26
N VAL A 183 -19.68 -0.28 -4.16
CA VAL A 183 -20.56 -1.46 -4.20
C VAL A 183 -21.46 -1.32 -5.41
N PRO A 184 -21.53 -2.33 -6.29
CA PRO A 184 -22.39 -2.28 -7.45
C PRO A 184 -23.86 -2.05 -7.07
N LYS A 185 -24.54 -1.17 -7.79
CA LYS A 185 -25.97 -0.91 -7.59
C LYS A 185 -26.78 -2.18 -7.89
N ASN A 186 -27.80 -2.46 -7.11
CA ASN A 186 -28.71 -3.61 -7.28
C ASN A 186 -28.10 -5.00 -7.02
N VAL A 187 -26.92 -5.11 -6.44
CA VAL A 187 -26.36 -6.38 -6.00
C VAL A 187 -27.01 -6.77 -4.67
N LYS A 188 -27.70 -7.93 -4.65
CA LYS A 188 -28.31 -8.46 -3.41
C LYS A 188 -27.28 -9.11 -2.49
N LYS A 189 -26.25 -9.72 -3.07
CA LYS A 189 -25.17 -10.41 -2.34
C LYS A 189 -23.86 -10.31 -3.13
N LEU A 190 -22.84 -9.87 -2.47
CA LEU A 190 -21.49 -9.83 -3.04
C LEU A 190 -20.91 -11.24 -3.17
N LYS A 191 -20.21 -11.51 -4.27
CA LYS A 191 -19.47 -12.76 -4.51
C LYS A 191 -18.04 -12.68 -4.03
N ALA A 192 -17.45 -11.48 -4.08
CA ALA A 192 -16.08 -11.24 -3.67
C ALA A 192 -15.85 -9.77 -3.32
N VAL A 193 -14.66 -9.49 -2.78
CA VAL A 193 -14.15 -8.13 -2.57
C VAL A 193 -12.82 -7.98 -3.29
N PHE A 194 -12.61 -6.88 -3.98
CA PHE A 194 -11.31 -6.54 -4.54
C PHE A 194 -10.66 -5.45 -3.67
N LEU A 195 -9.67 -5.86 -2.89
CA LEU A 195 -8.89 -4.99 -2.01
C LEU A 195 -7.74 -4.38 -2.80
N ILE A 196 -7.68 -3.06 -2.86
CA ILE A 196 -6.74 -2.32 -3.70
C ILE A 196 -5.94 -1.35 -2.84
N SER A 197 -4.62 -1.49 -2.84
CA SER A 197 -3.70 -0.58 -2.16
C SER A 197 -2.77 0.12 -3.15
N ARG A 198 -2.92 1.44 -3.27
CA ARG A 198 -2.18 2.25 -4.23
C ARG A 198 -2.00 3.68 -3.71
N HIS A 199 -1.00 4.39 -4.24
CA HIS A 199 -0.91 5.84 -4.09
C HIS A 199 -2.08 6.52 -4.84
N GLY A 200 -2.93 7.24 -4.11
CA GLY A 200 -4.09 7.95 -4.65
C GLY A 200 -5.38 7.11 -4.70
N MET A 201 -6.53 7.76 -4.54
CA MET A 201 -7.84 7.14 -4.41
C MET A 201 -8.46 6.70 -5.75
N GLY A 202 -8.01 7.24 -6.88
CA GLY A 202 -8.64 7.07 -8.20
C GLY A 202 -8.59 5.64 -8.78
N THR A 203 -8.03 4.64 -8.07
CA THR A 203 -7.95 3.29 -8.62
C THR A 203 -9.30 2.57 -8.65
N ILE A 204 -10.13 2.74 -7.61
CA ILE A 204 -11.48 2.13 -7.59
C ILE A 204 -12.47 2.84 -8.49
N ASP A 205 -12.10 3.99 -9.02
CA ASP A 205 -12.92 4.78 -9.95
C ASP A 205 -12.63 4.47 -11.42
N HIS A 206 -11.71 3.54 -11.71
CA HIS A 206 -11.38 3.17 -13.09
C HIS A 206 -12.58 2.49 -13.77
N PRO A 207 -13.05 2.97 -14.94
CA PRO A 207 -14.27 2.47 -15.59
C PRO A 207 -14.26 0.96 -15.84
N GLU A 208 -13.13 0.41 -16.34
CA GLU A 208 -13.01 -1.03 -16.60
C GLU A 208 -13.15 -1.86 -15.32
N LEU A 209 -12.55 -1.36 -14.22
CA LEU A 209 -12.62 -2.06 -12.94
C LEU A 209 -14.03 -2.01 -12.35
N ARG A 210 -14.73 -0.86 -12.44
CA ARG A 210 -16.13 -0.75 -12.02
C ARG A 210 -17.03 -1.63 -12.85
N LYS A 211 -16.85 -1.65 -14.17
CA LYS A 211 -17.60 -2.56 -15.07
C LYS A 211 -17.41 -4.02 -14.66
N PHE A 212 -16.18 -4.44 -14.40
CA PHE A 212 -15.91 -5.79 -13.89
C PHE A 212 -16.60 -6.05 -12.54
N ALA A 213 -16.55 -5.09 -11.63
CA ALA A 213 -17.22 -5.19 -10.33
C ALA A 213 -18.73 -5.37 -10.48
N ASP A 214 -19.37 -4.58 -11.36
CA ASP A 214 -20.79 -4.66 -11.66
C ASP A 214 -21.18 -6.02 -12.27
N GLU A 215 -20.42 -6.47 -13.29
CA GLU A 215 -20.67 -7.73 -13.99
C GLU A 215 -20.50 -8.95 -13.06
N GLN A 216 -19.58 -8.90 -12.11
CA GLN A 216 -19.25 -10.04 -11.26
C GLN A 216 -19.81 -9.96 -9.85
N SER A 217 -20.56 -8.91 -9.50
CA SER A 217 -21.05 -8.65 -8.14
C SER A 217 -19.91 -8.59 -7.10
N ILE A 218 -18.88 -7.82 -7.39
CA ILE A 218 -17.69 -7.65 -6.58
C ILE A 218 -17.67 -6.24 -5.97
N ALA A 219 -17.42 -6.11 -4.67
CA ALA A 219 -17.14 -4.81 -4.09
C ALA A 219 -15.68 -4.41 -4.35
N LEU A 220 -15.44 -3.15 -4.70
CA LEU A 220 -14.09 -2.60 -4.75
C LEU A 220 -13.81 -1.87 -3.44
N VAL A 221 -12.68 -2.16 -2.80
CA VAL A 221 -12.27 -1.49 -1.56
C VAL A 221 -10.88 -0.93 -1.74
N GLY A 222 -10.80 0.40 -1.75
CA GLY A 222 -9.54 1.13 -1.74
C GLY A 222 -9.01 1.25 -0.30
N VAL A 223 -7.74 0.93 -0.11
CA VAL A 223 -7.04 1.01 1.18
C VAL A 223 -5.79 1.87 1.02
N LEU A 224 -5.75 3.00 1.72
CA LEU A 224 -4.66 3.95 1.67
C LEU A 224 -4.05 4.15 3.04
N GLY A 225 -2.77 4.43 3.06
CA GLY A 225 -1.95 4.63 4.25
C GLY A 225 -0.59 3.98 4.02
N HIS A 226 0.49 4.69 4.28
CA HIS A 226 1.83 4.21 3.92
C HIS A 226 2.15 2.86 4.59
N SER A 227 1.82 2.70 5.86
CA SER A 227 2.10 1.44 6.57
C SER A 227 1.20 0.31 6.10
N VAL A 228 -0.05 0.61 5.74
CA VAL A 228 -0.96 -0.38 5.14
C VAL A 228 -0.41 -0.85 3.80
N GLN A 229 -0.02 0.10 2.95
CA GLN A 229 0.58 -0.18 1.64
C GLN A 229 1.80 -1.09 1.75
N CYS A 230 2.64 -0.84 2.73
CA CYS A 230 3.82 -1.66 2.97
C CYS A 230 3.52 -2.98 3.71
N GLY A 231 2.27 -3.34 3.94
CA GLY A 231 1.91 -4.57 4.68
C GLY A 231 2.36 -4.56 6.15
N ARG A 232 2.41 -3.39 6.78
CA ARG A 232 2.92 -3.22 8.15
C ARG A 232 1.82 -3.28 9.21
N TYR A 233 0.80 -4.05 9.02
CA TYR A 233 -0.29 -4.16 9.97
C TYR A 233 -0.83 -5.61 10.00
N PRO A 234 -1.41 -6.04 11.12
CA PRO A 234 -2.06 -7.35 11.20
C PRO A 234 -3.29 -7.40 10.31
N VAL A 235 -3.49 -8.50 9.60
CA VAL A 235 -4.70 -8.70 8.76
C VAL A 235 -5.98 -8.66 9.60
N SER A 236 -5.93 -9.09 10.86
CA SER A 236 -7.04 -8.96 11.82
C SER A 236 -7.53 -7.51 11.99
N LEU A 237 -6.63 -6.55 11.90
CA LEU A 237 -7.00 -5.13 11.96
C LEU A 237 -7.71 -4.67 10.68
N LEU A 238 -7.29 -5.19 9.51
CA LEU A 238 -8.01 -4.96 8.27
C LEU A 238 -9.43 -5.54 8.33
N ASP A 239 -9.58 -6.77 8.81
CA ASP A 239 -10.89 -7.41 8.96
C ASP A 239 -11.83 -6.59 9.87
N LYS A 240 -11.29 -5.98 10.94
CA LYS A 240 -12.05 -5.03 11.78
C LYS A 240 -12.55 -3.83 10.98
N HIS A 241 -11.72 -3.26 10.12
CA HIS A 241 -12.10 -2.11 9.30
C HIS A 241 -13.04 -2.48 8.16
N LEU A 242 -12.86 -3.65 7.56
CA LEU A 242 -13.84 -4.20 6.61
C LEU A 242 -15.21 -4.40 7.26
N LYS A 243 -15.26 -4.83 8.52
CA LYS A 243 -16.52 -4.93 9.27
C LYS A 243 -17.21 -3.58 9.46
N LYS A 244 -16.45 -2.52 9.77
CA LYS A 244 -16.99 -1.14 9.82
C LYS A 244 -17.56 -0.73 8.45
N LEU A 245 -16.81 -0.97 7.39
CA LEU A 245 -17.21 -0.64 6.03
C LEU A 245 -18.46 -1.43 5.60
N ALA A 246 -18.53 -2.72 5.94
CA ALA A 246 -19.68 -3.59 5.68
C ALA A 246 -20.98 -3.02 6.27
N GLY A 247 -20.91 -2.48 7.49
CA GLY A 247 -22.05 -1.79 8.11
C GLY A 247 -22.46 -0.51 7.37
N MET A 248 -21.49 0.26 6.86
CA MET A 248 -21.75 1.50 6.14
C MET A 248 -22.41 1.26 4.78
N VAL A 249 -22.03 0.18 4.08
CA VAL A 249 -22.58 -0.17 2.75
C VAL A 249 -23.74 -1.16 2.82
N ASN A 250 -24.14 -1.59 4.01
CA ASN A 250 -25.21 -2.58 4.25
C ASN A 250 -24.97 -3.93 3.53
N HIS A 251 -23.72 -4.37 3.48
CA HIS A 251 -23.29 -5.65 2.93
C HIS A 251 -22.44 -6.43 3.94
N PRO A 252 -23.07 -7.09 4.94
CA PRO A 252 -22.35 -7.78 6.02
C PRO A 252 -21.41 -8.88 5.52
N GLU A 253 -21.74 -9.49 4.37
CA GLU A 253 -20.90 -10.52 3.75
C GLU A 253 -19.53 -10.01 3.27
N LEU A 254 -19.32 -8.70 3.16
CA LEU A 254 -18.04 -8.09 2.80
C LEU A 254 -16.88 -8.58 3.68
N VAL A 255 -17.16 -8.98 4.93
CA VAL A 255 -16.15 -9.53 5.84
C VAL A 255 -15.89 -11.03 5.67
N THR A 256 -16.70 -11.75 4.92
CA THR A 256 -16.62 -13.22 4.81
C THR A 256 -16.37 -13.73 3.39
N VAL A 257 -16.84 -13.00 2.37
CA VAL A 257 -16.63 -13.43 0.98
C VAL A 257 -15.15 -13.46 0.61
N PRO A 258 -14.77 -14.27 -0.38
CA PRO A 258 -13.41 -14.33 -0.90
C PRO A 258 -12.91 -12.97 -1.41
N VAL A 259 -11.60 -12.78 -1.40
CA VAL A 259 -10.99 -11.49 -1.78
C VAL A 259 -9.98 -11.64 -2.91
N PHE A 260 -9.87 -10.61 -3.73
CA PHE A 260 -8.68 -10.31 -4.51
C PHE A 260 -7.84 -9.28 -3.77
N THR A 261 -6.53 -9.32 -3.94
CA THR A 261 -5.64 -8.28 -3.44
C THR A 261 -4.79 -7.72 -4.58
N PHE A 262 -4.73 -6.40 -4.67
CA PHE A 262 -3.92 -5.69 -5.64
C PHE A 262 -3.07 -4.63 -4.92
N GLY A 263 -1.80 -4.56 -5.30
CA GLY A 263 -0.91 -3.53 -4.82
C GLY A 263 -0.03 -2.97 -5.92
N HIS A 264 0.11 -1.64 -5.93
CA HIS A 264 1.04 -0.94 -6.80
C HIS A 264 2.17 -0.32 -5.99
N SER A 265 3.41 -0.45 -6.46
CA SER A 265 4.60 0.10 -5.80
C SER A 265 4.71 -0.40 -4.35
N ASN A 266 4.71 0.48 -3.36
CA ASN A 266 4.66 0.10 -1.95
C ASN A 266 3.41 -0.74 -1.58
N GLY A 267 2.31 -0.59 -2.32
CA GLY A 267 1.09 -1.37 -2.13
C GLY A 267 1.23 -2.87 -2.40
N THR A 268 2.30 -3.28 -3.05
CA THR A 268 2.58 -4.70 -3.30
C THR A 268 2.83 -5.49 -2.01
N GLY A 269 3.35 -4.86 -0.99
CA GLY A 269 3.44 -5.46 0.36
C GLY A 269 2.06 -5.78 0.93
N PHE A 270 1.07 -4.90 0.73
CA PHE A 270 -0.33 -5.18 1.09
C PHE A 270 -0.89 -6.37 0.31
N ALA A 271 -0.67 -6.41 -1.01
CA ALA A 271 -1.21 -7.44 -1.86
C ALA A 271 -0.76 -8.86 -1.49
N THR A 272 0.41 -9.01 -0.88
CA THR A 272 1.01 -10.30 -0.54
C THR A 272 0.91 -10.66 0.94
N ILE A 273 0.87 -9.67 1.85
CA ILE A 273 0.72 -9.96 3.28
C ILE A 273 -0.66 -10.56 3.61
N TYR A 274 -1.70 -10.15 2.89
CA TYR A 274 -3.04 -10.69 3.11
C TYR A 274 -3.12 -12.17 2.74
N PRO A 275 -2.75 -12.62 1.52
CA PRO A 275 -2.73 -14.04 1.18
C PRO A 275 -1.75 -14.85 2.03
N SER A 276 -0.67 -14.27 2.55
CA SER A 276 0.25 -15.01 3.43
C SER A 276 -0.39 -15.35 4.79
N GLN A 277 -1.28 -14.51 5.30
CA GLN A 277 -1.98 -14.76 6.56
C GLN A 277 -3.34 -15.45 6.37
N ARG A 278 -3.99 -15.20 5.24
CA ARG A 278 -5.34 -15.70 4.94
C ARG A 278 -5.44 -16.30 3.54
N PRO A 279 -4.59 -17.32 3.21
CA PRO A 279 -4.66 -17.99 1.89
C PRO A 279 -6.00 -18.67 1.66
N ASP A 280 -6.69 -19.03 2.75
CA ASP A 280 -8.03 -19.62 2.79
C ASP A 280 -9.14 -18.66 2.36
N ARG A 281 -8.84 -17.36 2.23
CA ARG A 281 -9.80 -16.33 1.85
C ARG A 281 -9.48 -15.66 0.52
N VAL A 282 -8.29 -15.88 -0.05
CA VAL A 282 -7.83 -15.16 -1.23
C VAL A 282 -8.05 -15.94 -2.52
N ILE A 283 -8.75 -15.33 -3.48
CA ILE A 283 -8.93 -15.87 -4.83
C ILE A 283 -7.63 -15.75 -5.61
N ALA A 284 -7.04 -14.54 -5.63
CA ALA A 284 -5.77 -14.24 -6.28
C ALA A 284 -5.17 -12.94 -5.75
N TRP A 285 -3.86 -12.79 -5.95
CA TRP A 285 -3.12 -11.57 -5.62
C TRP A 285 -2.37 -11.01 -6.83
N ILE A 286 -2.26 -9.69 -6.90
CA ILE A 286 -1.57 -8.97 -7.98
C ILE A 286 -0.54 -8.02 -7.38
N SER A 287 0.72 -8.20 -7.75
CA SER A 287 1.83 -7.31 -7.43
C SER A 287 2.21 -6.51 -8.68
N TYR A 288 1.90 -5.22 -8.68
CA TYR A 288 2.06 -4.34 -9.83
C TYR A 288 3.17 -3.32 -9.59
N HIS A 289 4.23 -3.35 -10.41
CA HIS A 289 5.39 -2.46 -10.36
C HIS A 289 5.99 -2.29 -8.96
N SER A 290 6.31 -3.41 -8.31
CA SER A 290 6.90 -3.41 -6.97
C SER A 290 8.33 -2.84 -6.96
N GLY A 291 8.65 -2.05 -5.94
CA GLY A 291 10.05 -1.67 -5.66
C GLY A 291 10.87 -2.77 -4.96
N TRP A 292 10.24 -3.89 -4.54
CA TRP A 292 10.85 -4.92 -3.71
C TRP A 292 10.39 -6.31 -4.11
N SER A 293 11.26 -7.31 -4.00
CA SER A 293 10.92 -8.71 -4.29
C SER A 293 10.65 -9.56 -3.04
N TRP A 294 11.18 -9.16 -1.88
CA TRP A 294 11.13 -9.95 -0.65
C TRP A 294 9.72 -10.25 -0.12
N HIS A 295 8.72 -9.39 -0.36
CA HIS A 295 7.33 -9.62 0.04
C HIS A 295 6.68 -10.81 -0.70
N LEU A 296 7.20 -11.17 -1.88
CA LEU A 296 6.78 -12.36 -2.63
C LEU A 296 7.20 -13.67 -1.95
N GLN A 297 8.14 -13.62 -1.03
CA GLN A 297 8.69 -14.80 -0.35
C GLN A 297 7.92 -15.19 0.93
N PHE A 298 6.89 -14.44 1.30
CA PHE A 298 6.09 -14.78 2.47
C PHE A 298 5.42 -16.16 2.33
N PRO A 299 5.47 -16.99 3.39
CA PRO A 299 4.77 -18.27 3.41
C PRO A 299 3.26 -18.07 3.22
N GLY A 300 2.62 -18.94 2.47
CA GLY A 300 1.18 -18.87 2.16
C GLY A 300 0.86 -18.23 0.83
N VAL A 301 1.71 -17.30 0.34
CA VAL A 301 1.56 -16.65 -0.97
C VAL A 301 1.58 -17.70 -2.08
N GLU A 302 2.39 -18.75 -1.94
CA GLU A 302 2.53 -19.86 -2.88
C GLU A 302 1.28 -20.76 -2.99
N LYS A 303 0.31 -20.59 -2.10
CA LYS A 303 -0.95 -21.37 -2.13
C LYS A 303 -2.05 -20.73 -2.98
N VAL A 304 -1.81 -19.50 -3.45
CA VAL A 304 -2.81 -18.64 -4.06
C VAL A 304 -2.32 -18.17 -5.43
N PRO A 305 -3.16 -18.17 -6.48
CA PRO A 305 -2.80 -17.64 -7.78
C PRO A 305 -2.25 -16.23 -7.69
N GLY A 306 -1.10 -16.00 -8.28
CA GLY A 306 -0.40 -14.73 -8.25
C GLY A 306 -0.03 -14.20 -9.64
N LEU A 307 -0.17 -12.89 -9.82
CA LEU A 307 0.31 -12.17 -11.00
C LEU A 307 1.29 -11.09 -10.58
N VAL A 308 2.53 -11.20 -11.02
CA VAL A 308 3.55 -10.15 -10.89
C VAL A 308 3.65 -9.42 -12.21
N MET A 309 3.39 -8.12 -12.19
CA MET A 309 3.57 -7.26 -13.37
C MET A 309 4.66 -6.24 -13.09
N HIS A 310 5.49 -5.98 -14.08
CA HIS A 310 6.57 -5.00 -13.94
C HIS A 310 6.85 -4.28 -15.24
N GLY A 311 7.23 -3.00 -15.15
CA GLY A 311 7.66 -2.25 -16.31
C GLY A 311 9.06 -2.69 -16.77
N HIS A 312 9.23 -2.93 -18.07
CA HIS A 312 10.54 -3.34 -18.61
C HIS A 312 11.64 -2.26 -18.43
N LYS A 313 11.24 -1.00 -18.37
CA LYS A 313 12.12 0.16 -18.07
C LYS A 313 12.08 0.60 -16.62
N ASP A 314 11.41 -0.14 -15.75
CA ASP A 314 11.36 0.17 -14.33
C ASP A 314 12.71 -0.12 -13.69
N ILE A 315 13.28 0.88 -13.03
CA ILE A 315 14.57 0.77 -12.33
C ILE A 315 14.55 -0.30 -11.23
N TRP A 316 13.36 -0.61 -10.68
CA TRP A 316 13.18 -1.59 -9.62
C TRP A 316 13.11 -3.04 -10.13
N LEU A 317 12.97 -3.25 -11.42
CA LEU A 317 12.92 -4.60 -12.00
C LEU A 317 14.18 -5.41 -11.69
N ASP A 318 15.32 -4.73 -11.62
CA ASP A 318 16.62 -5.37 -11.35
C ASP A 318 16.82 -5.76 -9.86
N HIS A 319 15.84 -5.46 -8.99
CA HIS A 319 15.85 -5.87 -7.59
C HIS A 319 15.38 -7.32 -7.36
N GLY A 320 15.49 -8.16 -8.38
CA GLY A 320 15.35 -9.60 -8.25
C GLY A 320 13.92 -10.15 -8.40
N GLN A 321 12.96 -9.36 -8.91
CA GLN A 321 11.57 -9.83 -9.08
C GLN A 321 11.45 -11.04 -9.99
N GLU A 322 12.16 -11.05 -11.14
CA GLU A 322 12.15 -12.20 -12.07
C GLU A 322 12.70 -13.45 -11.40
N GLN A 323 13.83 -13.31 -10.70
CA GLN A 323 14.42 -14.44 -9.99
C GLN A 323 13.51 -14.94 -8.89
N THR A 324 12.91 -14.04 -8.11
CA THR A 324 11.98 -14.44 -7.03
C THR A 324 10.76 -15.19 -7.57
N VAL A 325 10.20 -14.80 -8.71
CA VAL A 325 9.10 -15.56 -9.35
C VAL A 325 9.56 -16.94 -9.78
N LYS A 326 10.75 -17.08 -10.38
CA LYS A 326 11.34 -18.39 -10.73
C LYS A 326 11.56 -19.25 -9.47
N ASP A 327 12.06 -18.65 -8.39
CA ASP A 327 12.29 -19.35 -7.12
C ASP A 327 10.97 -19.83 -6.49
N LEU A 328 9.91 -19.00 -6.51
CA LEU A 328 8.58 -19.41 -6.08
C LEU A 328 8.04 -20.59 -6.89
N ARG A 329 8.24 -20.57 -8.22
CA ARG A 329 7.88 -21.69 -9.08
C ARG A 329 8.68 -22.94 -8.73
N CYS A 330 10.02 -22.81 -8.75
CA CYS A 330 10.93 -23.95 -8.59
C CYS A 330 10.89 -24.56 -7.19
N LEU A 331 10.95 -23.71 -6.15
CA LEU A 331 11.13 -24.19 -4.76
C LEU A 331 9.82 -24.49 -4.06
N ARG A 332 8.71 -23.86 -4.48
CA ARG A 332 7.41 -23.98 -3.80
C ARG A 332 6.27 -24.41 -4.71
N ASN A 333 6.54 -24.67 -5.98
CA ASN A 333 5.52 -24.98 -6.99
C ASN A 333 4.34 -23.99 -6.98
N ALA A 334 4.65 -22.68 -6.77
CA ALA A 334 3.64 -21.65 -6.61
C ALA A 334 2.85 -21.38 -7.90
N PRO A 335 1.53 -21.17 -7.86
CA PRO A 335 0.72 -20.81 -9.02
C PRO A 335 0.92 -19.33 -9.40
N VAL A 336 2.11 -18.95 -9.86
CA VAL A 336 2.46 -17.57 -10.12
C VAL A 336 2.96 -17.36 -11.54
N ALA A 337 2.54 -16.23 -12.13
CA ALA A 337 3.02 -15.74 -13.41
C ALA A 337 3.65 -14.36 -13.28
N MET A 338 4.57 -14.05 -14.19
CA MET A 338 5.11 -12.72 -14.37
C MET A 338 4.79 -12.18 -15.76
N MET A 339 4.48 -10.89 -15.84
CA MET A 339 4.32 -10.15 -17.08
C MET A 339 5.20 -8.90 -17.06
N LEU A 340 6.03 -8.74 -18.06
CA LEU A 340 6.79 -7.52 -18.30
C LEU A 340 6.05 -6.63 -19.28
N GLU A 341 5.71 -5.42 -18.85
CA GLU A 341 5.08 -4.41 -19.71
C GLU A 341 6.14 -3.69 -20.55
N GLY A 342 5.90 -3.64 -21.85
CA GLY A 342 6.84 -3.05 -22.79
C GLY A 342 6.97 -1.53 -22.63
N ASN A 343 8.21 -1.03 -22.66
CA ASN A 343 8.54 0.40 -22.64
C ASN A 343 7.98 1.24 -21.47
N VAL A 344 7.54 0.59 -20.42
CA VAL A 344 6.94 1.20 -19.23
C VAL A 344 7.98 1.27 -18.11
N GLY A 345 8.03 2.43 -17.40
CA GLY A 345 8.80 2.63 -16.16
C GLY A 345 7.98 2.30 -14.91
N HIS A 346 8.38 2.87 -13.77
CA HIS A 346 7.72 2.63 -12.47
C HIS A 346 6.34 3.30 -12.35
N GLY A 347 6.04 4.28 -13.18
CA GLY A 347 4.79 5.04 -13.09
C GLY A 347 3.54 4.17 -13.21
N PRO A 348 2.42 4.66 -12.67
CA PRO A 348 1.16 3.95 -12.81
C PRO A 348 0.76 3.92 -14.28
N VAL A 349 0.66 2.73 -14.83
CA VAL A 349 0.04 2.54 -16.13
C VAL A 349 -1.42 2.21 -15.89
N ASN A 350 -2.26 3.22 -15.95
CA ASN A 350 -3.71 3.06 -15.84
C ASN A 350 -4.34 3.01 -17.22
N THR A 351 -3.80 2.22 -18.12
CA THR A 351 -4.44 2.03 -19.41
C THR A 351 -5.60 1.06 -19.30
N ALA A 352 -6.62 1.25 -20.11
CA ALA A 352 -7.71 0.30 -20.24
C ALA A 352 -7.18 -1.11 -20.58
N ALA A 353 -6.12 -1.20 -21.40
CA ALA A 353 -5.48 -2.47 -21.76
C ALA A 353 -4.85 -3.18 -20.55
N THR A 354 -4.18 -2.45 -19.66
CA THR A 354 -3.59 -3.02 -18.44
C THR A 354 -4.68 -3.57 -17.52
N TRP A 355 -5.75 -2.80 -17.30
CA TRP A 355 -6.87 -3.28 -16.49
C TRP A 355 -7.61 -4.43 -17.14
N ALA A 356 -7.83 -4.41 -18.44
CA ALA A 356 -8.44 -5.54 -19.16
C ALA A 356 -7.63 -6.83 -18.96
N PHE A 357 -6.30 -6.75 -19.02
CA PHE A 357 -5.41 -7.89 -18.76
C PHE A 357 -5.49 -8.39 -17.30
N ILE A 358 -5.45 -7.48 -16.32
CA ILE A 358 -5.61 -7.83 -14.89
C ILE A 358 -6.98 -8.45 -14.63
N ILE A 359 -8.04 -7.91 -15.22
CA ILE A 359 -9.40 -8.42 -15.10
C ILE A 359 -9.52 -9.83 -15.67
N GLU A 360 -8.88 -10.12 -16.83
CA GLU A 360 -8.85 -11.48 -17.36
C GLU A 360 -8.16 -12.47 -16.42
N PHE A 361 -7.08 -12.05 -15.75
CA PHE A 361 -6.46 -12.85 -14.69
C PHE A 361 -7.44 -13.10 -13.53
N CYS A 362 -8.14 -12.06 -13.07
CA CYS A 362 -9.13 -12.19 -12.01
C CYS A 362 -10.26 -13.15 -12.40
N LYS A 363 -10.80 -13.03 -13.62
CA LYS A 363 -11.84 -13.94 -14.14
C LYS A 363 -11.34 -15.38 -14.20
N ALA A 364 -10.13 -15.60 -14.69
CA ALA A 364 -9.53 -16.93 -14.74
C ALA A 364 -9.32 -17.52 -13.34
N ALA A 365 -8.82 -16.71 -12.40
CA ALA A 365 -8.69 -17.12 -11.00
C ALA A 365 -10.04 -17.47 -10.37
N MET A 366 -11.11 -16.72 -10.66
CA MET A 366 -12.46 -17.08 -10.20
C MET A 366 -12.90 -18.44 -10.74
N ARG A 367 -12.72 -18.70 -12.04
CA ARG A 367 -13.11 -19.98 -12.67
C ARG A 367 -12.47 -21.20 -12.00
N ILE A 368 -11.22 -21.08 -11.57
CA ILE A 368 -10.49 -22.21 -10.97
C ILE A 368 -10.64 -22.28 -9.45
N ARG A 369 -10.91 -21.14 -8.79
CA ARG A 369 -10.89 -21.02 -7.32
C ARG A 369 -12.27 -21.03 -6.68
N LEU A 370 -13.30 -20.62 -7.39
CA LEU A 370 -14.66 -20.58 -6.83
C LEU A 370 -15.47 -21.77 -7.32
N ASP A 371 -16.20 -22.40 -6.42
CA ASP A 371 -17.26 -23.33 -6.74
C ASP A 371 -18.58 -22.60 -7.03
N GLU A 372 -19.64 -23.36 -7.28
CA GLU A 372 -20.97 -22.84 -7.59
C GLU A 372 -21.57 -22.04 -6.41
N ASP A 373 -21.19 -22.37 -5.18
CA ASP A 373 -21.62 -21.69 -3.97
C ASP A 373 -20.74 -20.49 -3.62
N GLY A 374 -19.70 -20.20 -4.42
CA GLY A 374 -18.73 -19.12 -4.20
C GLY A 374 -17.68 -19.43 -3.13
N GLN A 375 -17.52 -20.72 -2.76
CA GLN A 375 -16.48 -21.15 -1.81
C GLN A 375 -15.15 -21.38 -2.54
N LEU A 376 -14.04 -21.18 -1.82
CA LEU A 376 -12.71 -21.35 -2.40
C LEU A 376 -12.33 -22.83 -2.50
N ARG A 377 -11.90 -23.22 -3.70
CA ARG A 377 -11.26 -24.51 -3.98
C ARG A 377 -9.73 -24.40 -3.91
N PRO A 378 -9.02 -25.46 -3.53
CA PRO A 378 -7.57 -25.54 -3.67
C PRO A 378 -7.14 -25.36 -5.13
N VAL A 379 -5.95 -24.79 -5.34
CA VAL A 379 -5.33 -24.76 -6.68
C VAL A 379 -4.76 -26.13 -7.01
N VAL A 380 -5.08 -26.65 -8.18
CA VAL A 380 -4.47 -27.86 -8.72
C VAL A 380 -3.50 -27.43 -9.82
N ILE A 381 -2.23 -27.44 -9.53
CA ILE A 381 -1.16 -26.90 -10.38
C ILE A 381 -1.17 -27.53 -11.79
N GLU A 382 -1.39 -28.84 -11.84
CA GLU A 382 -1.36 -29.64 -13.06
C GLU A 382 -2.54 -29.35 -14.01
N GLN A 383 -3.59 -28.70 -13.52
CA GLN A 383 -4.74 -28.28 -14.33
C GLN A 383 -4.51 -26.91 -15.01
N GLY A 384 -3.47 -26.19 -14.62
CA GLY A 384 -3.12 -24.93 -15.21
C GLY A 384 -2.42 -25.06 -16.56
N TRP A 385 -2.04 -23.91 -17.07
CA TRP A 385 -1.21 -23.74 -18.27
C TRP A 385 0.16 -23.20 -17.88
N LEU A 386 1.14 -23.40 -18.76
CA LEU A 386 2.48 -22.88 -18.56
C LEU A 386 2.85 -21.96 -19.72
N GLY A 387 3.59 -20.89 -19.38
CA GLY A 387 4.10 -19.90 -20.33
C GLY A 387 5.60 -19.72 -20.19
N ALA A 388 6.29 -19.59 -21.32
CA ALA A 388 7.73 -19.37 -21.35
C ALA A 388 8.11 -18.02 -20.72
N ASN A 389 9.26 -17.95 -20.07
CA ASN A 389 9.78 -16.70 -19.56
C ASN A 389 10.26 -15.79 -20.71
N TYR A 390 10.04 -14.50 -20.56
CA TYR A 390 10.59 -13.49 -21.46
C TYR A 390 12.11 -13.42 -21.33
N ASP A 391 12.81 -13.45 -22.45
CA ASP A 391 14.27 -13.31 -22.50
C ASP A 391 14.64 -11.83 -22.67
N ARG A 392 15.06 -11.19 -21.59
CA ARG A 392 15.44 -9.76 -21.61
C ARG A 392 16.63 -9.47 -22.51
N ALA A 393 17.55 -10.43 -22.67
CA ALA A 393 18.74 -10.25 -23.51
C ALA A 393 18.39 -10.17 -24.99
N LYS A 394 17.36 -10.89 -25.43
CA LYS A 394 16.88 -10.81 -26.82
C LYS A 394 16.13 -9.49 -27.08
N GLY A 395 15.43 -8.96 -26.08
CA GLY A 395 14.58 -7.78 -26.24
C GLY A 395 13.46 -7.97 -27.26
N GLY A 396 12.81 -6.87 -27.65
CA GLY A 396 11.82 -6.84 -28.74
C GLY A 396 10.53 -7.62 -28.44
N GLN A 397 9.82 -7.96 -29.52
CA GLN A 397 8.70 -8.88 -29.45
C GLN A 397 9.21 -10.32 -29.36
N GLN A 398 8.65 -11.07 -28.43
CA GLN A 398 8.90 -12.50 -28.34
C GLN A 398 7.55 -13.22 -28.28
N GLU A 399 7.41 -14.23 -29.09
CA GLU A 399 6.28 -15.15 -28.99
C GLU A 399 6.57 -16.12 -27.85
N LEU A 400 5.96 -15.85 -26.71
CA LEU A 400 6.14 -16.69 -25.53
C LEU A 400 5.28 -17.95 -25.69
N ALA A 401 5.92 -19.10 -25.80
CA ALA A 401 5.22 -20.37 -25.92
C ALA A 401 4.31 -20.61 -24.73
N ILE A 402 3.09 -21.07 -25.00
CA ILE A 402 2.12 -21.49 -24.00
C ILE A 402 1.65 -22.91 -24.31
N ALA A 403 1.40 -23.70 -23.26
CA ALA A 403 0.78 -25.01 -23.39
C ALA A 403 0.10 -25.42 -22.07
N SER A 404 -0.77 -26.42 -22.14
CA SER A 404 -1.27 -27.05 -20.90
C SER A 404 -0.10 -27.62 -20.10
N TYR A 405 -0.28 -27.74 -18.79
CA TYR A 405 0.79 -28.23 -17.90
C TYR A 405 1.44 -29.53 -18.38
N SER A 406 0.63 -30.50 -18.84
CA SER A 406 1.10 -31.80 -19.30
C SER A 406 1.84 -31.74 -20.65
N GLN A 407 1.48 -30.79 -21.53
CA GLN A 407 2.01 -30.67 -22.90
C GLN A 407 3.18 -29.68 -23.01
N TYR A 408 3.47 -28.92 -21.96
CA TYR A 408 4.55 -27.95 -21.98
C TYR A 408 5.92 -28.63 -22.09
N THR A 409 6.67 -28.26 -23.12
CA THR A 409 7.98 -28.86 -23.45
C THR A 409 9.17 -28.12 -22.85
N GLY A 410 8.98 -26.89 -22.34
CA GLY A 410 10.02 -26.14 -21.65
C GLY A 410 10.22 -26.59 -20.20
N ASP A 411 11.08 -25.87 -19.47
CA ASP A 411 11.29 -26.13 -18.05
C ASP A 411 10.07 -25.73 -17.23
N ARG A 412 9.32 -26.71 -16.76
CA ARG A 412 8.08 -26.54 -15.96
C ARG A 412 8.36 -25.95 -14.59
N ALA A 413 9.57 -26.18 -14.06
CA ALA A 413 9.90 -25.72 -12.71
C ALA A 413 9.98 -24.19 -12.61
N ILE A 414 10.37 -23.52 -13.69
CA ILE A 414 10.53 -22.06 -13.70
C ILE A 414 9.55 -21.33 -14.64
N ALA A 415 8.73 -22.08 -15.40
CA ALA A 415 7.77 -21.49 -16.32
C ALA A 415 6.68 -20.72 -15.57
N ASN A 416 6.15 -19.66 -16.17
CA ASN A 416 4.99 -18.94 -15.64
C ASN A 416 3.80 -19.89 -15.54
N TRP A 417 3.13 -19.92 -14.38
CA TRP A 417 1.91 -20.69 -14.22
C TRP A 417 0.70 -19.79 -14.52
N LEU A 418 -0.18 -20.26 -15.37
CA LEU A 418 -1.33 -19.53 -15.89
C LEU A 418 -2.60 -20.30 -15.52
N PRO A 419 -3.64 -19.66 -14.96
CA PRO A 419 -4.80 -20.35 -14.39
C PRO A 419 -5.52 -21.28 -15.37
N ASP A 420 -5.74 -20.84 -16.61
CA ASP A 420 -6.45 -21.59 -17.64
C ASP A 420 -5.99 -21.19 -19.05
N ARG A 421 -6.55 -21.85 -20.06
CA ARG A 421 -6.25 -21.59 -21.45
C ARG A 421 -6.58 -20.17 -21.87
N GLN A 422 -7.74 -19.66 -21.48
CA GLN A 422 -8.20 -18.34 -21.88
C GLN A 422 -7.25 -17.24 -21.39
N PHE A 423 -6.81 -17.34 -20.13
CA PHE A 423 -5.80 -16.41 -19.62
C PHE A 423 -4.43 -16.63 -20.24
N ALA A 424 -4.04 -17.87 -20.55
CA ALA A 424 -2.78 -18.16 -21.23
C ALA A 424 -2.69 -17.47 -22.59
N GLU A 425 -3.77 -17.54 -23.38
CA GLU A 425 -3.87 -16.85 -24.67
C GLU A 425 -3.86 -15.31 -24.51
N ALA A 426 -4.57 -14.77 -23.51
CA ALA A 426 -4.54 -13.34 -23.17
C ALA A 426 -3.14 -12.90 -22.72
N TRP A 427 -2.45 -13.70 -21.91
CA TRP A 427 -1.10 -13.45 -21.43
C TRP A 427 -0.09 -13.41 -22.59
N GLN A 428 -0.17 -14.36 -23.51
CA GLN A 428 0.67 -14.41 -24.70
C GLN A 428 0.41 -13.19 -25.61
N LEU A 429 -0.85 -12.87 -25.86
CA LEU A 429 -1.24 -11.72 -26.67
C LEU A 429 -0.76 -10.40 -26.04
N TYR A 430 -0.97 -10.21 -24.72
CA TYR A 430 -0.52 -9.01 -24.01
C TYR A 430 1.01 -8.86 -24.09
N GLY A 431 1.74 -9.95 -23.91
CA GLY A 431 3.19 -9.99 -24.09
C GLY A 431 3.63 -9.61 -25.50
N LYS A 432 2.89 -10.01 -26.52
CA LYS A 432 3.17 -9.74 -27.94
C LYS A 432 2.85 -8.28 -28.33
N THR A 433 1.76 -7.74 -27.84
CA THR A 433 1.29 -6.38 -28.18
C THR A 433 2.05 -5.26 -27.43
N ASN A 434 2.84 -5.60 -26.43
CA ASN A 434 3.66 -4.68 -25.65
C ASN A 434 5.16 -4.89 -25.92
N PRO A 435 5.68 -4.47 -27.09
CA PRO A 435 7.06 -4.72 -27.47
C PRO A 435 8.05 -4.02 -26.54
N ARG A 436 9.15 -4.68 -26.23
CA ARG A 436 10.17 -4.23 -25.27
C ARG A 436 11.45 -3.86 -26.02
N SER A 437 12.08 -2.76 -25.66
CA SER A 437 13.42 -2.45 -26.17
C SER A 437 14.45 -3.45 -25.58
N LYS A 438 15.54 -3.68 -26.31
CA LYS A 438 16.70 -4.36 -25.71
C LYS A 438 17.20 -3.53 -24.53
N LYS A 439 17.67 -4.21 -23.51
CA LYS A 439 18.40 -3.57 -22.42
C LYS A 439 19.78 -3.15 -22.88
#